data_c2032d14b75fc6d73409c6523203a6b5
#
_entry.id   c2032d14b75fc6d73409c6523203a6b5
#
_cell.length_a   1.000
_cell.length_b   1.000
_cell.length_c   1.000
_cell.angle_alpha   90.00
_cell.angle_beta   90.00
_cell.angle_gamma   90.00
#
_symmetry.space_group_name_H-M   'P 1'
#
loop_
_entity.id
_entity.type
_entity.pdbx_description
1 polymer ?
#
loop_
_entity_poly.entity_id
_entity_poly.type
_entity_poly.pdbx_seq_one_letter_code
_entity_poly.pdbx_strand_id
1 'polypeptide(L)'
;MPGAVNLSRLPPDVHSFTFYAALPAIKAHGGNLAPGARYLQADMDTPDLYGEAVSVAVACLHKRVCLLSQLDPLRDYLTIPLVRLRRGGRGGFEIDGSYLPPCLSIPADPALHKMLDALIERLGAKIESLYSRHRQPGQHAVEFHSGDMSSFRMLNTLCTASATLGHCASYGRQHPEQLFQALTGLAGGLMTFSRKFALADLPAYCHDDPAPGFGKLDYIIRDLVDTVLLSRYFPIELETDPYKSTHYRGTLDAARVDMQTALCLAVNADMPALELVAVVPLQFKISSPDQIDQLVARALPGAGVRHMAQVPAEVPVRPNTYYFAIENKGALHQAMIRAQAIAIYVPSGIRGLKLELFGISAAGAA
;
A
#
# COMPACT_ATOMS: atom_id res chain seq x y z
N MET A 1 -24.25 23.32 -30.51
CA MET A 1 -23.58 22.04 -30.31
C MET A 1 -22.71 21.76 -31.52
N PRO A 2 -21.54 21.07 -31.39
CA PRO A 2 -20.75 20.66 -32.53
C PRO A 2 -21.52 19.70 -33.39
N GLY A 3 -21.27 19.71 -34.71
CA GLY A 3 -21.94 18.83 -35.67
C GLY A 3 -21.51 17.36 -35.49
N ALA A 4 -22.35 16.42 -35.96
CA ALA A 4 -22.03 15.00 -35.95
C ALA A 4 -20.85 14.67 -36.88
N VAL A 5 -19.97 13.78 -36.42
CA VAL A 5 -18.84 13.28 -37.22
C VAL A 5 -19.22 11.94 -37.85
N ASN A 6 -18.97 11.80 -39.15
CA ASN A 6 -19.20 10.54 -39.84
C ASN A 6 -17.99 9.62 -39.72
N LEU A 7 -18.08 8.60 -38.86
CA LEU A 7 -17.02 7.65 -38.60
C LEU A 7 -16.69 6.70 -39.76
N SER A 8 -17.60 6.55 -40.77
CA SER A 8 -17.35 5.69 -41.92
C SER A 8 -16.21 6.20 -42.84
N ARG A 9 -15.82 7.46 -42.70
CA ARG A 9 -14.72 8.09 -43.45
C ARG A 9 -13.34 7.82 -42.85
N LEU A 10 -13.26 7.18 -41.67
CA LEU A 10 -12.01 6.88 -41.02
C LEU A 10 -11.28 5.73 -41.72
N PRO A 11 -9.95 5.82 -41.95
CA PRO A 11 -9.17 4.80 -42.63
C PRO A 11 -9.31 3.42 -41.97
N PRO A 12 -9.45 2.33 -42.75
CA PRO A 12 -9.68 0.97 -42.23
C PRO A 12 -8.44 0.39 -41.54
N ASP A 13 -7.25 0.87 -41.87
CA ASP A 13 -5.95 0.45 -41.36
C ASP A 13 -5.59 1.07 -39.98
N VAL A 14 -6.32 2.10 -39.58
CA VAL A 14 -6.10 2.76 -38.28
C VAL A 14 -7.07 2.19 -37.25
N HIS A 15 -6.54 1.65 -36.18
CA HIS A 15 -7.32 0.97 -35.13
C HIS A 15 -7.81 1.87 -34.02
N SER A 16 -7.17 3.05 -33.80
CA SER A 16 -7.48 3.97 -32.71
C SER A 16 -7.48 5.42 -33.20
N PHE A 17 -8.48 6.19 -32.78
CA PHE A 17 -8.69 7.58 -33.21
C PHE A 17 -8.99 8.45 -31.99
N THR A 18 -8.23 9.53 -31.81
CA THR A 18 -8.53 10.55 -30.81
C THR A 18 -9.33 11.68 -31.43
N PHE A 19 -10.42 12.08 -30.78
CA PHE A 19 -11.26 13.19 -31.16
C PHE A 19 -11.07 14.37 -30.22
N TYR A 20 -11.12 15.56 -30.80
CA TYR A 20 -10.82 16.82 -30.14
C TYR A 20 -12.02 17.76 -30.22
N ALA A 21 -12.31 18.48 -29.12
CA ALA A 21 -12.99 19.75 -29.22
C ALA A 21 -12.02 20.77 -29.80
N ALA A 22 -12.37 21.36 -30.91
CA ALA A 22 -11.51 22.24 -31.64
C ALA A 22 -12.18 23.62 -31.80
N LEU A 23 -11.46 24.67 -31.46
CA LEU A 23 -11.90 26.05 -31.60
C LEU A 23 -10.93 26.76 -32.55
N PRO A 24 -11.38 27.31 -33.69
CA PRO A 24 -10.49 28.02 -34.61
C PRO A 24 -9.67 29.10 -33.91
N ALA A 25 -8.39 29.20 -34.26
CA ALA A 25 -7.51 30.21 -33.70
C ALA A 25 -8.02 31.63 -34.00
N ILE A 26 -7.77 32.58 -33.11
CA ILE A 26 -8.14 33.97 -33.33
C ILE A 26 -7.22 34.58 -34.40
N LYS A 27 -7.80 35.28 -35.38
CA LYS A 27 -7.06 35.99 -36.40
C LYS A 27 -6.85 37.44 -35.94
N ALA A 28 -5.57 37.87 -35.85
CA ALA A 28 -5.23 39.20 -35.34
C ALA A 28 -5.76 40.34 -36.22
N HIS A 29 -5.95 40.11 -37.51
CA HIS A 29 -6.35 41.17 -38.45
C HIS A 29 -7.81 41.10 -38.89
N GLY A 30 -8.68 40.47 -38.12
CA GLY A 30 -10.13 40.39 -38.41
C GLY A 30 -10.55 39.12 -39.10
N GLY A 31 -11.82 39.08 -39.60
CA GLY A 31 -12.40 37.92 -40.26
C GLY A 31 -12.78 36.77 -39.29
N ASN A 32 -12.93 37.07 -38.01
CA ASN A 32 -13.28 36.07 -36.99
C ASN A 32 -14.74 35.66 -36.96
N LEU A 33 -15.60 36.31 -37.79
CA LEU A 33 -17.02 36.02 -38.02
C LEU A 33 -17.29 35.36 -39.40
N ALA A 34 -16.27 35.21 -40.25
CA ALA A 34 -16.44 34.58 -41.54
C ALA A 34 -16.88 33.08 -41.41
N PRO A 35 -17.49 32.50 -42.46
CA PRO A 35 -17.79 31.07 -42.42
C PRO A 35 -16.59 30.22 -42.07
N GLY A 36 -16.76 29.34 -41.09
CA GLY A 36 -15.66 28.53 -40.56
C GLY A 36 -14.73 29.23 -39.57
N ALA A 37 -14.92 30.52 -39.25
CA ALA A 37 -14.15 31.26 -38.29
C ALA A 37 -14.54 30.97 -36.83
N ARG A 38 -13.87 31.64 -35.89
CA ARG A 38 -13.95 31.38 -34.43
C ARG A 38 -15.32 31.66 -33.81
N TYR A 39 -16.03 32.64 -34.33
CA TYR A 39 -17.30 33.09 -33.73
C TYR A 39 -18.48 32.98 -34.68
N LEU A 40 -19.65 32.74 -34.10
CA LEU A 40 -20.95 32.91 -34.74
C LEU A 40 -21.68 34.03 -34.01
N GLN A 41 -22.27 34.93 -34.77
CA GLN A 41 -23.20 35.91 -34.22
C GLN A 41 -24.58 35.30 -34.12
N ALA A 42 -25.21 35.42 -33.01
CA ALA A 42 -26.61 35.07 -32.76
C ALA A 42 -27.24 36.09 -31.83
N ASP A 43 -28.48 36.43 -32.08
CA ASP A 43 -29.23 37.29 -31.20
C ASP A 43 -29.78 36.47 -30.03
N MET A 44 -29.60 36.97 -28.82
CA MET A 44 -30.13 36.39 -27.59
C MET A 44 -31.09 37.35 -26.94
N ASP A 45 -32.31 36.89 -26.69
CA ASP A 45 -33.27 37.62 -25.88
C ASP A 45 -32.79 37.70 -24.43
N THR A 46 -32.40 38.90 -24.02
CA THR A 46 -31.84 39.15 -22.68
C THR A 46 -32.89 39.88 -21.84
N PRO A 47 -33.35 39.28 -20.72
CA PRO A 47 -34.30 39.97 -19.85
C PRO A 47 -33.63 41.15 -19.15
N ASP A 48 -34.36 42.23 -19.01
CA ASP A 48 -33.95 43.33 -18.13
C ASP A 48 -34.13 42.91 -16.66
N LEU A 49 -33.00 42.76 -15.95
CA LEU A 49 -33.02 42.38 -14.54
C LEU A 49 -33.27 43.55 -13.59
N TYR A 50 -33.30 44.78 -14.09
CA TYR A 50 -33.35 45.99 -13.28
C TYR A 50 -34.61 46.83 -13.47
N GLY A 51 -35.41 46.54 -14.49
CA GLY A 51 -36.63 47.24 -14.79
C GLY A 51 -37.80 46.34 -15.16
N GLU A 52 -38.94 46.93 -15.45
CA GLU A 52 -40.13 46.21 -15.91
C GLU A 52 -40.13 46.02 -17.44
N ALA A 53 -38.99 46.22 -18.08
CA ALA A 53 -38.89 46.18 -19.52
C ALA A 53 -38.98 44.77 -20.08
N VAL A 54 -39.48 44.67 -21.30
CA VAL A 54 -39.50 43.50 -22.13
C VAL A 54 -38.06 43.07 -22.44
N SER A 55 -37.81 41.77 -22.63
CA SER A 55 -36.51 41.29 -23.09
C SER A 55 -36.07 42.00 -24.38
N VAL A 56 -34.78 42.30 -24.47
CA VAL A 56 -34.17 42.94 -25.65
C VAL A 56 -33.26 41.94 -26.37
N ALA A 57 -33.37 41.85 -27.67
CA ALA A 57 -32.47 41.05 -28.48
C ALA A 57 -31.07 41.69 -28.52
N VAL A 58 -30.08 40.99 -27.93
CA VAL A 58 -28.69 41.43 -27.91
C VAL A 58 -27.87 40.55 -28.83
N ALA A 59 -27.13 41.13 -29.77
CA ALA A 59 -26.22 40.42 -30.64
C ALA A 59 -25.04 39.89 -29.87
N CYS A 60 -24.95 38.56 -29.71
CA CYS A 60 -23.89 37.87 -28.97
C CYS A 60 -22.96 37.10 -29.90
N LEU A 61 -21.70 37.00 -29.51
CA LEU A 61 -20.71 36.18 -30.19
C LEU A 61 -20.54 34.83 -29.49
N HIS A 62 -20.92 33.77 -30.15
CA HIS A 62 -20.74 32.40 -29.66
C HIS A 62 -19.53 31.78 -30.25
N LYS A 63 -18.70 31.11 -29.40
CA LYS A 63 -17.53 30.34 -29.86
C LYS A 63 -18.01 29.14 -30.68
N ARG A 64 -17.42 28.99 -31.88
CA ARG A 64 -17.73 27.87 -32.79
C ARG A 64 -16.84 26.67 -32.49
N VAL A 65 -17.24 25.87 -31.52
CA VAL A 65 -16.56 24.60 -31.24
C VAL A 65 -17.00 23.55 -32.26
N CYS A 66 -16.04 22.83 -32.84
CA CYS A 66 -16.27 21.69 -33.71
C CYS A 66 -15.56 20.45 -33.18
N LEU A 67 -15.93 19.27 -33.65
CA LEU A 67 -15.26 18.01 -33.36
C LEU A 67 -14.35 17.67 -34.54
N LEU A 68 -13.05 17.50 -34.28
CA LEU A 68 -12.06 17.07 -35.23
C LEU A 68 -11.38 15.78 -34.76
N SER A 69 -10.97 14.95 -35.70
CA SER A 69 -10.17 13.77 -35.38
C SER A 69 -8.66 14.12 -35.44
N GLN A 70 -7.83 13.23 -34.94
CA GLN A 70 -6.36 13.35 -35.06
C GLN A 70 -5.87 13.38 -36.52
N LEU A 71 -6.70 13.01 -37.48
CA LEU A 71 -6.39 13.00 -38.92
C LEU A 71 -6.71 14.34 -39.60
N ASP A 72 -7.45 15.21 -38.93
CA ASP A 72 -7.81 16.52 -39.46
C ASP A 72 -6.67 17.53 -39.24
N PRO A 73 -6.58 18.62 -40.00
CA PRO A 73 -5.58 19.66 -39.82
C PRO A 73 -5.83 20.46 -38.55
N LEU A 74 -5.19 20.08 -37.43
CA LEU A 74 -5.40 20.67 -36.11
C LEU A 74 -4.63 21.98 -35.89
N ARG A 75 -3.68 22.30 -36.76
CA ARG A 75 -2.72 23.42 -36.57
C ARG A 75 -3.39 24.79 -36.41
N ASP A 76 -4.53 24.99 -37.04
CA ASP A 76 -5.25 26.28 -37.01
C ASP A 76 -6.31 26.34 -35.90
N TYR A 77 -6.27 25.41 -34.97
CA TYR A 77 -7.24 25.27 -33.89
C TYR A 77 -6.57 25.22 -32.52
N LEU A 78 -7.26 25.75 -31.52
CA LEU A 78 -7.04 25.39 -30.13
C LEU A 78 -7.83 24.09 -29.88
N THR A 79 -7.13 23.05 -29.47
CA THR A 79 -7.71 21.72 -29.34
C THR A 79 -7.63 21.19 -27.92
N ILE A 80 -8.68 20.49 -27.49
CA ILE A 80 -8.71 19.73 -26.25
C ILE A 80 -9.12 18.29 -26.63
N PRO A 81 -8.32 17.27 -26.35
CA PRO A 81 -8.70 15.89 -26.63
C PRO A 81 -9.86 15.49 -25.70
N LEU A 82 -10.89 14.85 -26.25
CA LEU A 82 -12.11 14.49 -25.51
C LEU A 82 -12.26 13.00 -25.31
N VAL A 83 -12.01 12.21 -26.37
CA VAL A 83 -12.28 10.79 -26.36
C VAL A 83 -11.39 10.08 -27.37
N ARG A 84 -11.00 8.86 -27.05
CA ARG A 84 -10.37 7.93 -27.97
C ARG A 84 -11.36 6.84 -28.34
N LEU A 85 -11.55 6.63 -29.62
CA LEU A 85 -12.33 5.51 -30.16
C LEU A 85 -11.37 4.45 -30.68
N ARG A 86 -11.72 3.18 -30.50
CA ARG A 86 -11.04 2.04 -31.10
C ARG A 86 -12.02 1.20 -31.92
N ARG A 87 -11.50 0.51 -32.93
CA ARG A 87 -12.31 -0.44 -33.70
C ARG A 87 -12.59 -1.67 -32.83
N GLY A 88 -13.87 -1.98 -32.68
CA GLY A 88 -14.32 -3.22 -32.08
C GLY A 88 -14.21 -4.40 -33.03
N GLY A 89 -14.15 -5.61 -32.51
CA GLY A 89 -14.01 -6.85 -33.30
C GLY A 89 -15.16 -7.15 -34.29
N ARG A 90 -16.27 -6.41 -34.19
CA ARG A 90 -17.43 -6.53 -35.09
C ARG A 90 -17.51 -5.41 -36.14
N GLY A 91 -16.42 -4.67 -36.36
CA GLY A 91 -16.35 -3.61 -37.36
C GLY A 91 -16.95 -2.26 -36.93
N GLY A 92 -17.52 -2.15 -35.74
CA GLY A 92 -17.98 -0.89 -35.13
C GLY A 92 -16.86 -0.14 -34.39
N PHE A 93 -17.24 0.99 -33.79
CA PHE A 93 -16.34 1.77 -32.94
C PHE A 93 -16.80 1.70 -31.47
N GLU A 94 -15.85 1.59 -30.58
CA GLU A 94 -16.05 1.56 -29.15
C GLU A 94 -15.20 2.65 -28.49
N ILE A 95 -15.68 3.22 -27.38
CA ILE A 95 -14.89 4.15 -26.57
C ILE A 95 -13.75 3.35 -25.91
N ASP A 96 -12.53 3.85 -26.04
CA ASP A 96 -11.37 3.30 -25.35
C ASP A 96 -11.42 3.66 -23.87
N GLY A 97 -11.87 2.73 -23.05
CA GLY A 97 -11.97 2.94 -21.59
C GLY A 97 -10.63 3.06 -20.86
N SER A 98 -9.49 2.83 -21.55
CA SER A 98 -8.16 3.06 -21.00
C SER A 98 -7.65 4.49 -21.25
N TYR A 99 -8.32 5.25 -22.10
CA TYR A 99 -7.97 6.61 -22.41
C TYR A 99 -8.53 7.56 -21.34
N LEU A 100 -7.66 8.34 -20.74
CA LEU A 100 -8.02 9.39 -19.77
C LEU A 100 -7.83 10.76 -20.46
N PRO A 101 -8.90 11.47 -20.79
CA PRO A 101 -8.78 12.82 -21.34
C PRO A 101 -8.37 13.82 -20.26
N PRO A 102 -7.79 14.98 -20.63
CA PRO A 102 -7.60 16.08 -19.69
C PRO A 102 -8.95 16.52 -19.12
N CYS A 103 -9.02 16.61 -17.82
CA CYS A 103 -10.24 16.99 -17.12
C CYS A 103 -9.92 17.94 -15.95
N LEU A 104 -10.91 18.76 -15.57
CA LEU A 104 -10.77 19.76 -14.51
C LEU A 104 -11.16 19.25 -13.14
N SER A 105 -11.78 18.07 -13.09
CA SER A 105 -12.15 17.43 -11.81
C SER A 105 -12.06 15.92 -11.91
N ILE A 106 -11.75 15.27 -10.80
CA ILE A 106 -11.60 13.80 -10.72
C ILE A 106 -12.85 13.06 -11.18
N PRO A 107 -14.08 13.43 -10.77
CA PRO A 107 -15.29 12.73 -11.20
C PRO A 107 -15.68 12.96 -12.66
N ALA A 108 -15.03 13.88 -13.37
CA ALA A 108 -15.31 14.13 -14.78
C ALA A 108 -14.96 12.91 -15.67
N ASP A 109 -14.03 12.06 -15.20
CA ASP A 109 -13.69 10.81 -15.86
C ASP A 109 -13.98 9.59 -14.96
N PRO A 110 -14.89 8.67 -15.38
CA PRO A 110 -15.24 7.50 -14.60
C PRO A 110 -14.07 6.51 -14.39
N ALA A 111 -13.08 6.47 -15.30
CA ALA A 111 -11.94 5.56 -15.17
C ALA A 111 -10.99 6.04 -14.05
N LEU A 112 -10.75 7.34 -13.98
CA LEU A 112 -9.95 7.93 -12.92
C LEU A 112 -10.60 7.73 -11.55
N HIS A 113 -11.91 7.93 -11.45
CA HIS A 113 -12.66 7.72 -10.22
C HIS A 113 -12.60 6.25 -9.76
N LYS A 114 -12.84 5.30 -10.66
CA LYS A 114 -12.71 3.87 -10.38
C LYS A 114 -11.31 3.46 -9.93
N MET A 115 -10.27 4.02 -10.54
CA MET A 115 -8.89 3.77 -10.14
C MET A 115 -8.66 4.22 -8.69
N LEU A 116 -9.15 5.41 -8.33
CA LEU A 116 -9.05 5.96 -6.98
C LEU A 116 -9.78 5.09 -5.97
N ASP A 117 -11.03 4.70 -6.24
CA ASP A 117 -11.83 3.85 -5.35
C ASP A 117 -11.14 2.50 -5.10
N ALA A 118 -10.69 1.83 -6.18
CA ALA A 118 -9.99 0.55 -6.06
C ALA A 118 -8.67 0.66 -5.29
N LEU A 119 -7.99 1.80 -5.39
CA LEU A 119 -6.78 2.04 -4.63
C LEU A 119 -7.09 2.26 -3.14
N ILE A 120 -8.10 3.05 -2.80
CA ILE A 120 -8.54 3.29 -1.42
C ILE A 120 -8.92 1.96 -0.75
N GLU A 121 -9.66 1.11 -1.45
CA GLU A 121 -10.06 -0.22 -0.97
C GLU A 121 -8.84 -1.10 -0.66
N ARG A 122 -7.85 -1.11 -1.56
CA ARG A 122 -6.60 -1.86 -1.38
C ARG A 122 -5.77 -1.34 -0.20
N LEU A 123 -5.66 -0.02 -0.04
CA LEU A 123 -4.99 0.59 1.11
C LEU A 123 -5.69 0.22 2.42
N GLY A 124 -7.02 0.28 2.46
CA GLY A 124 -7.84 -0.12 3.60
C GLY A 124 -7.59 -1.57 4.02
N ALA A 125 -7.59 -2.50 3.06
CA ALA A 125 -7.29 -3.91 3.32
C ALA A 125 -5.88 -4.12 3.89
N LYS A 126 -4.88 -3.39 3.37
CA LYS A 126 -3.50 -3.46 3.90
C LYS A 126 -3.39 -2.86 5.30
N ILE A 127 -4.04 -1.74 5.56
CA ILE A 127 -4.11 -1.09 6.88
C ILE A 127 -4.71 -2.06 7.91
N GLU A 128 -5.83 -2.68 7.60
CA GLU A 128 -6.47 -3.66 8.51
C GLU A 128 -5.57 -4.87 8.75
N SER A 129 -4.90 -5.38 7.72
CA SER A 129 -3.91 -6.46 7.86
C SER A 129 -2.73 -6.08 8.76
N LEU A 130 -2.28 -4.83 8.75
CA LEU A 130 -1.22 -4.34 9.64
C LEU A 130 -1.72 -4.14 11.06
N TYR A 131 -2.93 -3.63 11.25
CA TYR A 131 -3.54 -3.50 12.58
C TYR A 131 -3.81 -4.85 13.24
N SER A 132 -4.31 -5.84 12.51
CA SER A 132 -4.64 -7.15 13.08
C SER A 132 -3.43 -7.89 13.64
N ARG A 133 -2.23 -7.61 13.13
CA ARG A 133 -0.97 -8.17 13.64
C ARG A 133 -0.54 -7.57 14.99
N HIS A 134 -1.03 -6.39 15.35
CA HIS A 134 -0.58 -5.61 16.52
C HIS A 134 -1.70 -5.36 17.54
N ARG A 135 -2.94 -5.85 17.27
CA ARG A 135 -4.06 -5.71 18.19
C ARG A 135 -3.99 -6.78 19.28
N GLN A 136 -3.72 -6.38 20.50
CA GLN A 136 -4.01 -7.21 21.67
C GLN A 136 -5.48 -7.03 22.06
N PRO A 137 -6.25 -8.12 22.32
CA PRO A 137 -7.63 -8.01 22.76
C PRO A 137 -7.72 -7.20 24.08
N GLY A 138 -8.49 -6.12 24.07
CA GLY A 138 -8.79 -5.34 25.27
C GLY A 138 -7.99 -4.05 25.50
N GLN A 139 -7.08 -3.69 24.60
CA GLN A 139 -6.40 -2.39 24.67
C GLN A 139 -6.87 -1.42 23.58
N HIS A 140 -7.21 -0.20 23.96
CA HIS A 140 -7.55 0.88 23.02
C HIS A 140 -6.33 1.52 22.35
N ALA A 141 -5.14 1.31 22.90
CA ALA A 141 -3.88 1.77 22.35
C ALA A 141 -3.18 0.65 21.57
N VAL A 142 -2.68 0.97 20.38
CA VAL A 142 -1.85 0.06 19.59
C VAL A 142 -0.40 0.26 20.06
N GLU A 143 0.15 -0.69 20.79
CA GLU A 143 1.55 -0.66 21.22
C GLU A 143 2.42 -1.29 20.13
N PHE A 144 3.27 -0.48 19.52
CA PHE A 144 4.32 -0.94 18.61
C PHE A 144 5.62 -1.14 19.36
N HIS A 145 6.19 -2.31 19.23
CA HIS A 145 7.49 -2.62 19.79
C HIS A 145 8.62 -2.17 18.84
N SER A 146 9.83 -2.00 19.34
CA SER A 146 10.97 -1.55 18.53
C SER A 146 11.25 -2.39 17.30
N GLY A 147 10.94 -3.70 17.34
CA GLY A 147 11.04 -4.61 16.20
C GLY A 147 9.98 -4.38 15.11
N ASP A 148 8.90 -3.67 15.41
CA ASP A 148 7.78 -3.42 14.48
C ASP A 148 7.84 -2.07 13.80
N MET A 149 8.94 -1.35 13.93
CA MET A 149 9.10 0.03 13.42
C MET A 149 8.80 0.13 11.92
N SER A 150 9.17 -0.87 11.13
CA SER A 150 8.88 -0.89 9.69
C SER A 150 7.37 -1.02 9.43
N SER A 151 6.68 -1.89 10.16
CA SER A 151 5.21 -2.05 10.08
C SER A 151 4.50 -0.77 10.54
N PHE A 152 4.96 -0.14 11.61
CA PHE A 152 4.43 1.14 12.10
C PHE A 152 4.59 2.26 11.07
N ARG A 153 5.79 2.41 10.51
CA ARG A 153 6.05 3.42 9.48
C ARG A 153 5.19 3.21 8.24
N MET A 154 5.06 1.95 7.79
CA MET A 154 4.18 1.63 6.67
C MET A 154 2.73 1.97 7.00
N LEU A 155 2.24 1.58 8.17
CA LEU A 155 0.89 1.90 8.63
C LEU A 155 0.65 3.41 8.65
N ASN A 156 1.59 4.19 9.21
CA ASN A 156 1.51 5.65 9.23
C ASN A 156 1.45 6.24 7.81
N THR A 157 2.29 5.76 6.88
CA THR A 157 2.28 6.19 5.48
C THR A 157 0.95 5.90 4.81
N LEU A 158 0.42 4.67 5.00
CA LEU A 158 -0.84 4.25 4.41
C LEU A 158 -2.04 4.99 5.00
N CYS A 159 -2.10 5.18 6.32
CA CYS A 159 -3.19 5.92 6.97
C CYS A 159 -3.23 7.38 6.54
N THR A 160 -2.07 8.06 6.48
CA THR A 160 -1.96 9.44 6.03
C THR A 160 -2.42 9.57 4.58
N ALA A 161 -1.96 8.69 3.70
CA ALA A 161 -2.36 8.69 2.30
C ALA A 161 -3.85 8.36 2.11
N SER A 162 -4.39 7.37 2.84
CA SER A 162 -5.81 7.00 2.76
C SER A 162 -6.72 8.16 3.16
N ALA A 163 -6.35 8.94 4.19
CA ALA A 163 -7.11 10.12 4.58
C ALA A 163 -7.13 11.17 3.47
N THR A 164 -5.98 11.43 2.83
CA THR A 164 -5.88 12.39 1.71
C THR A 164 -6.66 11.91 0.50
N LEU A 165 -6.51 10.63 0.10
CA LEU A 165 -7.20 10.06 -1.05
C LEU A 165 -8.71 9.94 -0.82
N GLY A 166 -9.15 9.63 0.40
CA GLY A 166 -10.56 9.63 0.79
C GLY A 166 -11.18 11.02 0.66
N HIS A 167 -10.44 12.08 1.02
CA HIS A 167 -10.87 13.45 0.77
C HIS A 167 -10.97 13.74 -0.74
N CYS A 168 -10.00 13.30 -1.56
CA CYS A 168 -10.05 13.44 -3.01
C CYS A 168 -11.29 12.76 -3.62
N ALA A 169 -11.66 11.58 -3.13
CA ALA A 169 -12.84 10.85 -3.60
C ALA A 169 -14.16 11.55 -3.19
N SER A 170 -14.20 12.09 -1.97
CA SER A 170 -15.42 12.72 -1.42
C SER A 170 -15.65 14.13 -1.94
N TYR A 171 -14.58 14.89 -2.21
CA TYR A 171 -14.66 16.27 -2.68
C TYR A 171 -14.53 16.34 -4.20
N GLY A 172 -15.67 16.21 -4.90
CA GLY A 172 -15.76 16.07 -6.36
C GLY A 172 -15.29 17.26 -7.21
N ARG A 173 -14.62 18.28 -6.65
CA ARG A 173 -14.13 19.46 -7.39
C ARG A 173 -12.61 19.54 -7.47
N GLN A 174 -11.90 18.54 -6.96
CA GLN A 174 -10.45 18.57 -7.02
C GLN A 174 -9.94 18.30 -8.43
N HIS A 175 -8.91 19.07 -8.80
CA HIS A 175 -8.21 18.88 -10.07
C HIS A 175 -7.36 17.59 -10.06
N PRO A 176 -7.28 16.83 -11.16
CA PRO A 176 -6.49 15.60 -11.23
C PRO A 176 -5.02 15.75 -10.81
N GLU A 177 -4.41 16.92 -11.02
CA GLU A 177 -3.04 17.19 -10.58
C GLU A 177 -2.88 17.03 -9.06
N GLN A 178 -3.87 17.45 -8.25
CA GLN A 178 -3.82 17.29 -6.79
C GLN A 178 -3.85 15.82 -6.39
N LEU A 179 -4.66 15.01 -7.08
CA LEU A 179 -4.65 13.56 -6.91
C LEU A 179 -3.29 12.98 -7.32
N PHE A 180 -2.74 13.42 -8.45
CA PHE A 180 -1.43 12.97 -8.92
C PHE A 180 -0.32 13.28 -7.91
N GLN A 181 -0.34 14.47 -7.32
CA GLN A 181 0.59 14.88 -6.26
C GLN A 181 0.47 13.98 -5.02
N ALA A 182 -0.77 13.69 -4.58
CA ALA A 182 -1.02 12.79 -3.44
C ALA A 182 -0.51 11.37 -3.71
N LEU A 183 -0.75 10.84 -4.91
CA LEU A 183 -0.26 9.53 -5.34
C LEU A 183 1.27 9.48 -5.45
N THR A 184 1.89 10.53 -5.97
CA THR A 184 3.36 10.65 -6.03
C THR A 184 3.97 10.64 -4.63
N GLY A 185 3.36 11.37 -3.67
CA GLY A 185 3.78 11.37 -2.27
C GLY A 185 3.66 10.00 -1.62
N LEU A 186 2.54 9.28 -1.87
CA LEU A 186 2.34 7.91 -1.39
C LEU A 186 3.39 6.96 -1.98
N ALA A 187 3.61 7.00 -3.29
CA ALA A 187 4.61 6.15 -3.96
C ALA A 187 6.01 6.38 -3.38
N GLY A 188 6.43 7.65 -3.23
CA GLY A 188 7.71 8.00 -2.62
C GLY A 188 7.85 7.51 -1.17
N GLY A 189 6.80 7.64 -0.36
CA GLY A 189 6.77 7.11 1.00
C GLY A 189 6.90 5.58 1.03
N LEU A 190 6.22 4.87 0.13
CA LEU A 190 6.28 3.41 0.03
C LEU A 190 7.62 2.89 -0.49
N MET A 191 8.36 3.65 -1.31
CA MET A 191 9.69 3.27 -1.79
C MET A 191 10.72 3.12 -0.66
N THR A 192 10.44 3.63 0.54
CA THR A 192 11.31 3.41 1.71
C THR A 192 11.31 1.95 2.19
N PHE A 193 10.32 1.15 1.77
CA PHE A 193 10.16 -0.26 2.18
C PHE A 193 10.63 -1.26 1.13
N SER A 194 11.00 -0.81 -0.07
CA SER A 194 11.44 -1.68 -1.16
C SER A 194 12.52 -0.99 -1.99
N ARG A 195 13.44 -1.78 -2.53
CA ARG A 195 14.47 -1.28 -3.47
C ARG A 195 14.10 -1.51 -4.94
N LYS A 196 12.88 -1.98 -5.20
CA LYS A 196 12.42 -2.32 -6.55
C LYS A 196 12.26 -1.09 -7.44
N PHE A 197 11.90 0.05 -6.84
CA PHE A 197 11.73 1.33 -7.53
C PHE A 197 12.57 2.41 -6.84
N ALA A 198 12.99 3.40 -7.61
CA ALA A 198 13.69 4.59 -7.15
C ALA A 198 12.85 5.86 -7.41
N LEU A 199 13.15 6.96 -6.72
CA LEU A 199 12.44 8.24 -6.94
C LEU A 199 12.51 8.73 -8.40
N ALA A 200 13.57 8.36 -9.13
CA ALA A 200 13.71 8.67 -10.55
C ALA A 200 12.69 7.93 -11.45
N ASP A 201 12.06 6.87 -10.95
CA ASP A 201 11.03 6.13 -11.69
C ASP A 201 9.66 6.80 -11.63
N LEU A 202 9.46 7.78 -10.75
CA LEU A 202 8.20 8.51 -10.62
C LEU A 202 7.94 9.31 -11.90
N PRO A 203 6.74 9.20 -12.49
CA PRO A 203 6.39 9.95 -13.69
C PRO A 203 6.12 11.42 -13.38
N ALA A 204 6.35 12.28 -14.38
CA ALA A 204 5.87 13.66 -14.34
C ALA A 204 4.39 13.72 -14.70
N TYR A 205 3.67 14.71 -14.15
CA TYR A 205 2.32 15.01 -14.56
C TYR A 205 2.27 15.65 -15.93
N CYS A 206 1.41 15.15 -16.80
CA CYS A 206 1.12 15.78 -18.08
C CYS A 206 -0.41 15.94 -18.18
N HIS A 207 -0.88 17.19 -18.20
CA HIS A 207 -2.31 17.45 -18.24
C HIS A 207 -2.96 17.06 -19.57
N ASP A 208 -2.23 17.25 -20.67
CA ASP A 208 -2.73 16.95 -22.02
C ASP A 208 -2.82 15.43 -22.32
N ASP A 209 -2.02 14.62 -21.60
CA ASP A 209 -2.06 13.15 -21.69
C ASP A 209 -1.78 12.55 -20.29
N PRO A 210 -2.76 12.56 -19.39
CA PRO A 210 -2.56 12.15 -18.00
C PRO A 210 -2.51 10.62 -17.81
N ALA A 211 -3.06 9.84 -18.72
CA ALA A 211 -3.22 8.39 -18.59
C ALA A 211 -1.90 7.64 -18.32
N PRO A 212 -0.79 7.87 -19.03
CA PRO A 212 0.47 7.15 -18.76
C PRO A 212 1.02 7.42 -17.37
N GLY A 213 0.92 8.68 -16.89
CA GLY A 213 1.37 9.08 -15.57
C GLY A 213 0.59 8.40 -14.45
N PHE A 214 -0.74 8.47 -14.50
CA PHE A 214 -1.61 7.79 -13.54
C PHE A 214 -1.44 6.28 -13.56
N GLY A 215 -1.38 5.67 -14.75
CA GLY A 215 -1.18 4.23 -14.88
C GLY A 215 0.13 3.74 -14.28
N LYS A 216 1.21 4.50 -14.48
CA LYS A 216 2.52 4.19 -13.90
C LYS A 216 2.52 4.33 -12.38
N LEU A 217 1.91 5.39 -11.83
CA LEU A 217 1.78 5.56 -10.37
C LEU A 217 0.93 4.46 -9.74
N ASP A 218 -0.22 4.14 -10.32
CA ASP A 218 -1.09 3.06 -9.85
C ASP A 218 -0.34 1.72 -9.82
N TYR A 219 0.41 1.40 -10.88
CA TYR A 219 1.24 0.20 -10.94
C TYR A 219 2.29 0.16 -9.82
N ILE A 220 3.07 1.24 -9.64
CA ILE A 220 4.11 1.33 -8.61
C ILE A 220 3.50 1.20 -7.22
N ILE A 221 2.41 1.92 -6.94
CA ILE A 221 1.77 1.91 -5.62
C ILE A 221 1.23 0.53 -5.29
N ARG A 222 0.52 -0.14 -6.22
CA ARG A 222 -0.02 -1.49 -6.01
C ARG A 222 1.07 -2.49 -5.71
N ASP A 223 2.14 -2.49 -6.47
CA ASP A 223 3.28 -3.38 -6.26
C ASP A 223 3.93 -3.15 -4.88
N LEU A 224 4.12 -1.89 -4.49
CA LEU A 224 4.72 -1.54 -3.20
C LEU A 224 3.79 -1.84 -2.01
N VAL A 225 2.48 -1.63 -2.14
CA VAL A 225 1.48 -1.97 -1.11
C VAL A 225 1.46 -3.48 -0.86
N ASP A 226 1.65 -4.28 -1.92
CA ASP A 226 1.70 -5.74 -1.81
C ASP A 226 3.03 -6.26 -1.25
N THR A 227 4.03 -5.40 -1.14
CA THR A 227 5.31 -5.78 -0.53
C THR A 227 5.08 -6.34 0.87
N VAL A 228 5.52 -7.58 1.05
CA VAL A 228 5.47 -8.25 2.36
C VAL A 228 6.58 -7.68 3.22
N LEU A 229 6.22 -6.99 4.30
CA LEU A 229 7.18 -6.64 5.35
C LEU A 229 7.54 -7.94 6.09
N LEU A 230 8.70 -8.47 5.82
CA LEU A 230 9.25 -9.58 6.59
C LEU A 230 9.65 -9.01 7.96
N SER A 231 8.83 -9.28 8.98
CA SER A 231 9.28 -9.14 10.35
C SER A 231 10.44 -10.11 10.55
N ARG A 232 11.61 -9.59 10.90
CA ARG A 232 12.78 -10.42 11.18
C ARG A 232 12.62 -11.28 12.41
N TYR A 233 11.61 -11.00 13.22
CA TYR A 233 11.23 -11.84 14.35
C TYR A 233 9.78 -12.30 14.20
N PHE A 234 9.46 -13.41 14.82
CA PHE A 234 8.10 -13.93 14.93
C PHE A 234 7.92 -14.63 16.27
N PRO A 235 6.77 -14.45 16.92
CA PRO A 235 6.46 -15.16 18.16
C PRO A 235 6.23 -16.64 17.86
N ILE A 236 6.66 -17.49 18.80
CA ILE A 236 6.36 -18.92 18.84
C ILE A 236 5.50 -19.12 20.09
N GLU A 237 4.26 -19.50 19.88
CA GLU A 237 3.32 -19.73 20.99
C GLU A 237 3.81 -20.87 21.86
N LEU A 238 3.82 -20.63 23.20
CA LEU A 238 4.19 -21.62 24.21
C LEU A 238 2.93 -22.03 24.95
N GLU A 239 2.60 -23.31 24.88
CA GLU A 239 1.53 -23.93 25.65
C GLU A 239 2.09 -24.69 26.85
N THR A 240 1.43 -24.57 28.01
CA THR A 240 1.78 -25.38 29.17
C THR A 240 1.30 -26.82 28.98
N ASP A 241 2.15 -27.79 29.27
CA ASP A 241 1.76 -29.20 29.18
C ASP A 241 0.61 -29.49 30.18
N PRO A 242 -0.53 -30.05 29.71
CA PRO A 242 -1.70 -30.29 30.56
C PRO A 242 -1.43 -31.18 31.78
N TYR A 243 -0.41 -32.03 31.68
CA TYR A 243 -0.06 -33.00 32.75
C TYR A 243 1.13 -32.59 33.58
N LYS A 244 1.91 -31.61 33.11
CA LYS A 244 3.17 -31.16 33.74
C LYS A 244 3.26 -29.64 33.70
N SER A 245 2.80 -28.96 34.74
CA SER A 245 2.81 -27.49 34.86
C SER A 245 4.19 -26.84 34.77
N THR A 246 5.25 -27.65 34.85
CA THR A 246 6.66 -27.21 34.70
C THR A 246 7.18 -27.31 33.25
N HIS A 247 6.39 -27.82 32.32
CA HIS A 247 6.78 -28.03 30.94
C HIS A 247 5.96 -27.14 30.01
N TYR A 248 6.65 -26.43 29.15
CA TYR A 248 6.08 -25.59 28.09
C TYR A 248 6.48 -26.16 26.73
N ARG A 249 5.57 -26.15 25.77
CA ARG A 249 5.81 -26.65 24.42
C ARG A 249 5.48 -25.60 23.40
N GLY A 250 6.30 -25.49 22.37
CA GLY A 250 6.06 -24.61 21.21
C GLY A 250 6.25 -25.38 19.93
N THR A 251 5.42 -25.08 18.92
CA THR A 251 5.54 -25.64 17.58
C THR A 251 6.44 -24.73 16.74
N LEU A 252 7.43 -25.34 16.07
CA LEU A 252 8.34 -24.65 15.18
C LEU A 252 7.85 -24.83 13.73
N ASP A 253 7.40 -23.74 13.11
CA ASP A 253 6.95 -23.78 11.71
C ASP A 253 8.15 -23.96 10.77
N ALA A 254 8.20 -25.07 10.04
CA ALA A 254 9.29 -25.39 9.11
C ALA A 254 9.48 -24.35 7.99
N ALA A 255 8.44 -23.60 7.65
CA ALA A 255 8.55 -22.54 6.65
C ALA A 255 9.28 -21.29 7.19
N ARG A 256 9.43 -21.15 8.51
CA ARG A 256 9.98 -19.96 9.19
C ARG A 256 11.20 -20.26 10.07
N VAL A 257 11.34 -21.49 10.55
CA VAL A 257 12.41 -21.92 11.47
C VAL A 257 13.30 -22.95 10.79
N ASP A 258 14.55 -22.58 10.61
CA ASP A 258 15.60 -23.42 10.06
C ASP A 258 16.81 -23.48 11.00
N MET A 259 17.90 -24.13 10.55
CA MET A 259 19.15 -24.24 11.30
C MET A 259 19.86 -22.91 11.56
N GLN A 260 19.52 -21.84 10.83
CA GLN A 260 20.13 -20.51 10.97
C GLN A 260 19.27 -19.58 11.81
N THR A 261 18.01 -19.94 12.08
CA THR A 261 17.09 -19.15 12.90
C THR A 261 17.59 -19.08 14.33
N ALA A 262 17.81 -17.86 14.82
CA ALA A 262 18.14 -17.66 16.23
C ALA A 262 16.86 -17.68 17.07
N LEU A 263 16.86 -18.45 18.16
CA LEU A 263 15.75 -18.51 19.10
C LEU A 263 16.07 -17.65 20.33
N CYS A 264 15.11 -16.80 20.73
CA CYS A 264 15.23 -15.92 21.87
C CYS A 264 14.07 -16.18 22.84
N LEU A 265 14.40 -16.47 24.10
CA LEU A 265 13.45 -16.66 25.19
C LEU A 265 13.37 -15.40 26.04
N ALA A 266 12.19 -14.83 26.16
CA ALA A 266 11.90 -13.72 27.07
C ALA A 266 11.27 -14.28 28.35
N VAL A 267 11.78 -13.88 29.49
CA VAL A 267 11.37 -14.36 30.81
C VAL A 267 11.05 -13.19 31.71
N ASN A 268 9.86 -13.21 32.29
CA ASN A 268 9.45 -12.30 33.34
C ASN A 268 9.00 -13.15 34.56
N ALA A 269 9.43 -12.80 35.76
CA ALA A 269 9.06 -13.50 37.00
C ALA A 269 9.18 -12.57 38.21
N ASP A 270 8.48 -12.92 39.30
CA ASP A 270 8.51 -12.19 40.56
C ASP A 270 9.78 -12.55 41.36
N MET A 271 10.96 -12.16 40.80
CA MET A 271 12.25 -12.33 41.47
C MET A 271 13.23 -11.24 41.07
N PRO A 272 14.29 -11.00 41.88
CA PRO A 272 15.31 -10.00 41.56
C PRO A 272 16.03 -10.28 40.24
N ALA A 273 16.33 -9.21 39.48
CA ALA A 273 16.94 -9.29 38.15
C ALA A 273 18.20 -10.16 38.09
N LEU A 274 19.12 -9.94 39.04
CA LEU A 274 20.39 -10.69 39.08
C LEU A 274 20.19 -12.19 39.34
N GLU A 275 19.18 -12.52 40.15
CA GLU A 275 18.80 -13.90 40.43
C GLU A 275 18.19 -14.56 39.19
N LEU A 276 17.27 -13.90 38.52
CA LEU A 276 16.64 -14.41 37.30
C LEU A 276 17.67 -14.68 36.20
N VAL A 277 18.61 -13.73 35.98
CA VAL A 277 19.68 -13.86 34.98
C VAL A 277 20.62 -15.04 35.30
N ALA A 278 20.80 -15.39 36.56
CA ALA A 278 21.60 -16.54 36.98
C ALA A 278 20.82 -17.88 36.91
N VAL A 279 19.57 -17.85 37.35
CA VAL A 279 18.72 -19.06 37.45
C VAL A 279 18.35 -19.65 36.07
N VAL A 280 17.97 -18.79 35.13
CA VAL A 280 17.49 -19.24 33.82
C VAL A 280 18.53 -20.09 33.09
N PRO A 281 19.79 -19.67 32.90
CA PRO A 281 20.80 -20.51 32.21
C PRO A 281 21.16 -21.80 32.94
N LEU A 282 21.05 -21.82 34.28
CA LEU A 282 21.46 -22.95 35.10
C LEU A 282 20.36 -24.00 35.26
N GLN A 283 19.12 -23.54 35.43
CA GLN A 283 18.03 -24.44 35.85
C GLN A 283 17.01 -24.74 34.77
N PHE A 284 16.82 -23.84 33.78
CA PHE A 284 15.93 -24.15 32.67
C PHE A 284 16.59 -25.17 31.74
N LYS A 285 15.78 -26.10 31.23
CA LYS A 285 16.25 -27.07 30.25
C LYS A 285 15.43 -26.93 28.99
N ILE A 286 16.11 -26.82 27.87
CA ILE A 286 15.48 -26.62 26.56
C ILE A 286 15.95 -27.74 25.63
N SER A 287 14.99 -28.41 24.98
CA SER A 287 15.27 -29.49 24.02
C SER A 287 14.03 -29.79 23.16
N SER A 288 14.11 -30.84 22.35
CA SER A 288 12.91 -31.41 21.71
C SER A 288 11.97 -32.05 22.75
N PRO A 289 10.65 -32.13 22.48
CA PRO A 289 9.69 -32.76 23.36
C PRO A 289 10.05 -34.20 23.74
N ASP A 290 10.67 -34.96 22.84
CA ASP A 290 11.04 -36.35 23.04
C ASP A 290 12.22 -36.56 24.02
N GLN A 291 13.05 -35.53 24.17
CA GLN A 291 14.27 -35.63 24.99
C GLN A 291 14.17 -34.91 26.32
N ILE A 292 13.24 -33.97 26.49
CA ILE A 292 13.20 -33.10 27.67
C ILE A 292 13.04 -33.87 28.96
N ASP A 293 12.19 -34.90 29.03
CA ASP A 293 11.96 -35.72 30.22
C ASP A 293 13.21 -36.48 30.67
N GLN A 294 13.99 -36.98 29.72
CA GLN A 294 15.26 -37.68 30.02
C GLN A 294 16.32 -36.71 30.58
N LEU A 295 16.37 -35.48 30.01
CA LEU A 295 17.30 -34.45 30.50
C LEU A 295 16.95 -34.03 31.91
N VAL A 296 15.66 -33.93 32.23
CA VAL A 296 15.19 -33.59 33.57
C VAL A 296 15.50 -34.71 34.57
N ALA A 297 15.10 -35.97 34.23
CA ALA A 297 15.29 -37.12 35.10
C ALA A 297 16.73 -37.43 35.44
N ARG A 298 17.64 -37.18 34.48
CA ARG A 298 19.09 -37.45 34.65
C ARG A 298 19.89 -36.22 35.06
N ALA A 299 19.24 -35.10 35.33
CA ALA A 299 19.88 -33.80 35.65
C ALA A 299 20.90 -33.34 34.57
N LEU A 300 20.70 -33.73 33.31
CA LEU A 300 21.59 -33.34 32.21
C LEU A 300 21.28 -31.92 31.75
N PRO A 301 22.28 -31.21 31.19
CA PRO A 301 22.05 -29.88 30.63
C PRO A 301 21.14 -29.93 29.40
N GLY A 302 20.31 -28.93 29.19
CA GLY A 302 19.57 -28.67 27.96
C GLY A 302 20.43 -27.95 26.92
N ALA A 303 19.83 -27.46 25.86
CA ALA A 303 20.46 -26.52 24.94
C ALA A 303 20.96 -25.30 25.73
N GLY A 304 22.14 -24.79 25.36
CA GLY A 304 22.75 -23.65 26.06
C GLY A 304 21.84 -22.41 26.01
N VAL A 305 21.69 -21.76 27.17
CA VAL A 305 20.90 -20.55 27.33
C VAL A 305 21.80 -19.45 27.87
N ARG A 306 21.84 -18.29 27.21
CA ARG A 306 22.71 -17.19 27.60
C ARG A 306 21.94 -15.88 27.68
N HIS A 307 22.10 -15.16 28.78
CA HIS A 307 21.53 -13.82 28.95
C HIS A 307 22.03 -12.85 27.89
N MET A 308 21.14 -12.06 27.33
CA MET A 308 21.40 -11.06 26.31
C MET A 308 21.34 -9.66 26.96
N ALA A 309 22.51 -9.07 27.23
CA ALA A 309 22.58 -7.70 27.74
C ALA A 309 22.09 -6.66 26.71
N GLN A 310 22.26 -6.95 25.43
CA GLN A 310 21.70 -6.19 24.32
C GLN A 310 20.76 -7.11 23.54
N VAL A 311 19.48 -6.75 23.56
CA VAL A 311 18.44 -7.46 22.79
C VAL A 311 18.51 -6.95 21.35
N PRO A 312 18.47 -7.83 20.33
CA PRO A 312 18.36 -7.41 18.94
C PRO A 312 17.21 -6.43 18.73
N ALA A 313 17.43 -5.41 17.90
CA ALA A 313 16.44 -4.34 17.69
C ALA A 313 15.10 -4.85 17.15
N GLU A 314 15.11 -6.05 16.55
CA GLU A 314 13.95 -6.73 16.02
C GLU A 314 13.02 -7.28 17.12
N VAL A 315 13.55 -7.62 18.30
CA VAL A 315 12.79 -8.23 19.39
C VAL A 315 12.17 -7.15 20.28
N PRO A 316 10.87 -7.24 20.59
CA PRO A 316 10.21 -6.26 21.46
C PRO A 316 10.78 -6.33 22.89
N VAL A 317 11.25 -5.18 23.40
CA VAL A 317 11.76 -5.07 24.77
C VAL A 317 10.65 -4.61 25.70
N ARG A 318 10.36 -5.42 26.75
CA ARG A 318 9.32 -5.12 27.74
C ARG A 318 9.91 -4.81 29.12
N PRO A 319 9.24 -3.98 29.93
CA PRO A 319 9.65 -3.73 31.32
C PRO A 319 9.72 -5.03 32.12
N ASN A 320 10.69 -5.14 33.01
CA ASN A 320 10.90 -6.29 33.91
C ASN A 320 11.03 -7.65 33.19
N THR A 321 11.41 -7.65 31.90
CA THR A 321 11.58 -8.86 31.11
C THR A 321 13.04 -9.00 30.71
N TYR A 322 13.59 -10.19 30.87
CA TYR A 322 14.98 -10.54 30.58
C TYR A 322 15.03 -11.50 29.41
N TYR A 323 15.97 -11.28 28.51
CA TYR A 323 16.06 -11.97 27.25
C TYR A 323 17.26 -12.90 27.21
N PHE A 324 17.04 -14.09 26.69
CA PHE A 324 18.05 -15.15 26.64
C PHE A 324 18.15 -15.73 25.24
N ALA A 325 19.36 -15.78 24.69
CA ALA A 325 19.61 -16.51 23.45
C ALA A 325 19.69 -18.00 23.76
N ILE A 326 18.97 -18.78 22.96
CA ILE A 326 19.08 -20.23 22.95
C ILE A 326 20.16 -20.60 21.93
N GLU A 327 21.08 -21.50 22.32
CA GLU A 327 22.14 -21.93 21.44
C GLU A 327 21.60 -22.62 20.18
N ASN A 328 21.99 -22.11 19.03
CA ASN A 328 21.53 -22.58 17.71
C ASN A 328 22.50 -23.59 17.08
N LYS A 329 23.24 -24.36 17.91
CA LYS A 329 24.21 -25.37 17.48
C LYS A 329 24.07 -26.64 18.31
N GLY A 330 24.65 -27.71 17.81
CA GLY A 330 24.72 -28.99 18.54
C GLY A 330 23.51 -29.90 18.34
N ALA A 331 23.58 -31.08 18.96
CA ALA A 331 22.61 -32.16 18.75
C ALA A 331 21.21 -31.84 19.25
N LEU A 332 21.09 -31.09 20.37
CA LEU A 332 19.79 -30.70 20.93
C LEU A 332 19.05 -29.71 20.03
N HIS A 333 19.75 -28.71 19.47
CA HIS A 333 19.16 -27.79 18.49
C HIS A 333 18.72 -28.54 17.24
N GLN A 334 19.53 -29.43 16.69
CA GLN A 334 19.14 -30.26 15.54
C GLN A 334 17.92 -31.13 15.82
N ALA A 335 17.79 -31.65 17.05
CA ALA A 335 16.64 -32.45 17.46
C ALA A 335 15.36 -31.59 17.52
N MET A 336 15.43 -30.36 18.02
CA MET A 336 14.30 -29.41 18.02
C MET A 336 13.83 -29.07 16.60
N ILE A 337 14.78 -28.77 15.70
CA ILE A 337 14.44 -28.44 14.30
C ILE A 337 13.83 -29.65 13.58
N ARG A 338 14.39 -30.88 13.76
CA ARG A 338 13.83 -32.10 13.18
C ARG A 338 12.44 -32.43 13.71
N ALA A 339 12.22 -32.26 15.01
CA ALA A 339 10.93 -32.48 15.65
C ALA A 339 9.91 -31.39 15.33
N GLN A 340 10.35 -30.28 14.73
CA GLN A 340 9.54 -29.08 14.52
C GLN A 340 8.83 -28.62 15.79
N ALA A 341 9.48 -28.83 16.94
CA ALA A 341 8.93 -28.52 18.24
C ALA A 341 10.04 -28.25 19.26
N ILE A 342 9.75 -27.36 20.20
CA ILE A 342 10.60 -27.05 21.33
C ILE A 342 9.86 -27.35 22.62
N ALA A 343 10.58 -27.88 23.59
CA ALA A 343 10.11 -28.06 24.96
C ALA A 343 11.04 -27.36 25.94
N ILE A 344 10.42 -26.65 26.88
CA ILE A 344 11.11 -25.89 27.93
C ILE A 344 10.65 -26.42 29.27
N TYR A 345 11.59 -26.93 30.06
CA TYR A 345 11.35 -27.26 31.47
C TYR A 345 11.76 -26.07 32.35
N VAL A 346 10.88 -25.70 33.26
CA VAL A 346 11.09 -24.69 34.28
C VAL A 346 10.93 -25.32 35.66
N PRO A 347 11.89 -25.16 36.60
CA PRO A 347 11.75 -25.72 37.94
C PRO A 347 10.54 -25.12 38.67
N SER A 348 9.92 -25.94 39.55
CA SER A 348 8.84 -25.48 40.39
C SER A 348 9.32 -24.39 41.38
N GLY A 349 8.45 -23.42 41.68
CA GLY A 349 8.75 -22.39 42.69
C GLY A 349 9.02 -20.99 42.14
N ILE A 350 9.11 -20.80 40.82
CA ILE A 350 9.23 -19.47 40.21
C ILE A 350 7.85 -18.84 40.12
N ARG A 351 7.59 -17.79 40.93
CA ARG A 351 6.29 -17.11 41.00
C ARG A 351 6.16 -16.07 39.88
N GLY A 352 4.91 -15.86 39.40
CA GLY A 352 4.62 -14.82 38.42
C GLY A 352 5.27 -15.06 37.04
N LEU A 353 5.68 -16.30 36.73
CA LEU A 353 6.40 -16.64 35.51
C LEU A 353 5.56 -16.37 34.28
N LYS A 354 6.14 -15.60 33.34
CA LYS A 354 5.66 -15.42 31.97
C LYS A 354 6.81 -15.71 31.03
N LEU A 355 6.54 -16.59 30.06
CA LEU A 355 7.51 -16.99 29.04
C LEU A 355 6.98 -16.57 27.67
N GLU A 356 7.88 -16.02 26.86
CA GLU A 356 7.63 -15.79 25.44
C GLU A 356 8.84 -16.27 24.65
N LEU A 357 8.57 -16.92 23.52
CA LEU A 357 9.61 -17.43 22.64
C LEU A 357 9.51 -16.71 21.29
N PHE A 358 10.65 -16.28 20.76
CA PHE A 358 10.76 -15.63 19.47
C PHE A 358 11.78 -16.34 18.59
N GLY A 359 11.42 -16.50 17.32
CA GLY A 359 12.36 -16.83 16.27
C GLY A 359 12.86 -15.55 15.59
N ILE A 360 14.15 -15.45 15.32
CA ILE A 360 14.80 -14.33 14.61
C ILE A 360 15.43 -14.93 13.35
N SER A 361 14.92 -14.54 12.18
CA SER A 361 15.45 -14.98 10.89
C SER A 361 16.81 -14.35 10.61
N ALA A 362 17.77 -15.11 10.12
CA ALA A 362 19.04 -14.59 9.65
C ALA A 362 18.80 -13.62 8.47
N ALA A 363 19.52 -12.50 8.43
CA ALA A 363 19.43 -11.55 7.33
C ALA A 363 20.00 -12.20 6.07
N GLY A 364 19.15 -12.55 5.08
CA GLY A 364 19.63 -12.95 3.77
C GLY A 364 18.98 -14.14 3.07
N ALA A 365 17.84 -14.65 3.53
CA ALA A 365 17.07 -15.62 2.77
C ALA A 365 15.85 -14.92 2.13
N ALA A 366 16.04 -14.34 0.94
CA ALA A 366 15.01 -13.99 -0.03
C ALA A 366 15.63 -14.08 -1.43
#